data_36d26a72ae53cc4c8b765009d510d46a
#
_entry.id   36d26a72ae53cc4c8b765009d510d46a
#
_cell.length_a   1.000
_cell.length_b   1.000
_cell.length_c   1.000
_cell.angle_alpha   90.00
_cell.angle_beta   90.00
_cell.angle_gamma   90.00
#
_symmetry.space_group_name_H-M   'P 1'
#
loop_
_entity.id
_entity.type
_entity.pdbx_description
1 polymer ?
#
loop_
_entity_poly.entity_id
_entity_poly.type
_entity_poly.pdbx_seq_one_letter_code
_entity_poly.pdbx_strand_id
1 'polypeptide(L)'
;MNDFINKKLPLQDSIDWGLENLHKITDNGDYFLFDGSDSTSLMGAVEVLEQSKAVYLFKNQLLKREEYKTPSYFGRWFWGSDETFNLSYNIKDKDWDRIKLSGWNLGHLNPQMKEQMPPINPVKPRDVCAIYQGEHKENYEHIMRNDLPYTEHRVGAWKNLSDKYISKKDKLPREEYVEYLYDSKVCISPFGMGEVCFRDFESINVGTILIKPNMDIVMTKPNIYIDKETYFAVNYDWSNLNEVIDEVLSDFDRLNREITDNARRKFVSGYQYEDYCFYLYNIFSDMSNITLGES
;
A
#
# COMPACT_ATOMS: atom_id res chain seq x y z
N MET A 1 3.11 -23.30 7.03
CA MET A 1 3.32 -21.86 6.80
C MET A 1 4.56 -21.32 7.50
N ASN A 2 4.81 -21.65 8.77
CA ASN A 2 6.01 -21.16 9.47
C ASN A 2 7.35 -21.68 8.91
N ASP A 3 7.40 -22.83 8.25
CA ASP A 3 8.64 -23.36 7.63
C ASP A 3 9.06 -22.60 6.35
N PHE A 4 8.13 -21.90 5.75
CA PHE A 4 8.36 -21.08 4.54
C PHE A 4 9.13 -19.80 4.87
N ILE A 5 8.79 -19.18 5.98
CA ILE A 5 9.40 -17.91 6.42
C ILE A 5 10.86 -18.09 6.85
N ASN A 6 11.20 -19.27 7.33
CA ASN A 6 12.52 -19.56 7.88
C ASN A 6 13.51 -20.19 6.89
N LYS A 7 13.05 -20.69 5.74
CA LYS A 7 13.92 -21.20 4.69
C LYS A 7 13.92 -20.19 3.55
N LYS A 8 15.04 -19.54 3.31
CA LYS A 8 15.31 -18.74 2.10
C LYS A 8 15.35 -19.69 0.89
N LEU A 9 14.20 -20.12 0.42
CA LEU A 9 14.13 -20.94 -0.79
C LEU A 9 14.33 -20.03 -2.00
N PRO A 10 15.05 -20.49 -3.02
CA PRO A 10 15.06 -19.84 -4.32
C PRO A 10 13.63 -19.61 -4.83
N LEU A 11 13.42 -18.56 -5.61
CA LEU A 11 12.08 -18.23 -6.12
C LEU A 11 11.42 -19.41 -6.83
N GLN A 12 12.18 -20.12 -7.66
CA GLN A 12 11.66 -21.27 -8.40
C GLN A 12 11.17 -22.37 -7.47
N ASP A 13 11.92 -22.70 -6.42
CA ASP A 13 11.51 -23.71 -5.44
C ASP A 13 10.21 -23.31 -4.72
N SER A 14 10.01 -22.01 -4.49
CA SER A 14 8.78 -21.48 -3.91
C SER A 14 7.58 -21.61 -4.85
N ILE A 15 7.78 -21.36 -6.14
CA ILE A 15 6.76 -21.54 -7.18
C ILE A 15 6.41 -23.02 -7.29
N ASP A 16 7.41 -23.90 -7.41
CA ASP A 16 7.22 -25.34 -7.58
C ASP A 16 6.48 -25.94 -6.37
N TRP A 17 6.86 -25.53 -5.15
CA TRP A 17 6.16 -25.92 -3.95
C TRP A 17 4.70 -25.43 -3.93
N GLY A 18 4.47 -24.19 -4.34
CA GLY A 18 3.13 -23.60 -4.44
C GLY A 18 2.25 -24.41 -5.40
N LEU A 19 2.74 -24.70 -6.60
CA LEU A 19 2.03 -25.48 -7.62
C LEU A 19 1.75 -26.92 -7.14
N GLU A 20 2.74 -27.60 -6.57
CA GLU A 20 2.57 -28.96 -6.04
C GLU A 20 1.50 -29.01 -4.95
N ASN A 21 1.47 -28.04 -4.06
CA ASN A 21 0.47 -28.02 -2.97
C ASN A 21 -0.91 -27.57 -3.46
N LEU A 22 -1.01 -26.66 -4.43
CA LEU A 22 -2.27 -26.31 -5.06
C LEU A 22 -2.92 -27.52 -5.70
N HIS A 23 -2.17 -28.35 -6.42
CA HIS A 23 -2.68 -29.59 -7.01
C HIS A 23 -3.24 -30.57 -5.97
N LYS A 24 -2.67 -30.60 -4.76
CA LYS A 24 -3.15 -31.44 -3.66
C LYS A 24 -4.46 -30.93 -3.03
N ILE A 25 -4.65 -29.62 -3.03
CA ILE A 25 -5.78 -28.96 -2.34
C ILE A 25 -7.01 -28.83 -3.24
N THR A 26 -6.82 -28.62 -4.53
CA THR A 26 -7.89 -28.15 -5.41
C THR A 26 -8.60 -29.24 -6.20
N ASP A 27 -8.22 -30.51 -6.10
CA ASP A 27 -8.91 -31.68 -6.68
C ASP A 27 -9.54 -31.46 -8.08
N ASN A 28 -8.88 -30.66 -8.94
CA ASN A 28 -9.30 -30.26 -10.28
C ASN A 28 -10.46 -29.23 -10.39
N GLY A 29 -10.92 -28.63 -9.31
CA GLY A 29 -11.90 -27.54 -9.38
C GLY A 29 -11.28 -26.19 -9.71
N ASP A 30 -12.09 -25.23 -10.08
CA ASP A 30 -11.70 -23.82 -10.23
C ASP A 30 -11.42 -23.21 -8.87
N TYR A 31 -10.41 -22.37 -8.80
CA TYR A 31 -10.02 -21.69 -7.55
C TYR A 31 -9.46 -20.30 -7.82
N PHE A 32 -9.32 -19.51 -6.77
CA PHE A 32 -8.74 -18.18 -6.78
C PHE A 32 -7.44 -18.16 -6.00
N LEU A 33 -6.50 -17.36 -6.48
CA LEU A 33 -5.29 -17.01 -5.74
C LEU A 33 -5.48 -15.67 -5.06
N PHE A 34 -5.02 -15.54 -3.82
CA PHE A 34 -4.98 -14.30 -3.09
C PHE A 34 -3.54 -14.01 -2.69
N ASP A 35 -2.97 -12.96 -3.26
CA ASP A 35 -1.68 -12.43 -2.86
C ASP A 35 -1.90 -11.23 -1.92
N GLY A 36 -1.76 -11.49 -0.62
CA GLY A 36 -1.88 -10.49 0.44
C GLY A 36 -0.56 -9.79 0.78
N SER A 37 0.46 -9.89 -0.07
CA SER A 37 1.72 -9.20 0.17
C SER A 37 1.56 -7.68 0.10
N ASP A 38 2.35 -6.97 0.89
CA ASP A 38 2.24 -5.52 1.07
C ASP A 38 2.72 -4.70 -0.13
N SER A 39 3.53 -5.29 -1.03
CA SER A 39 4.07 -4.57 -2.19
C SER A 39 3.26 -4.81 -3.46
N THR A 40 3.43 -3.95 -4.46
CA THR A 40 2.87 -4.14 -5.80
C THR A 40 3.58 -5.24 -6.60
N SER A 41 4.64 -5.86 -6.06
CA SER A 41 5.34 -6.97 -6.71
C SER A 41 4.39 -8.13 -7.03
N LEU A 42 4.55 -8.68 -8.22
CA LEU A 42 3.83 -9.89 -8.67
C LEU A 42 4.73 -11.13 -8.66
N MET A 43 5.92 -11.03 -8.06
CA MET A 43 6.90 -12.10 -8.02
C MET A 43 6.33 -13.38 -7.41
N GLY A 44 6.43 -14.47 -8.12
CA GLY A 44 5.88 -15.77 -7.75
C GLY A 44 4.38 -15.91 -8.02
N ALA A 45 3.60 -14.85 -7.87
CA ALA A 45 2.14 -14.91 -8.01
C ALA A 45 1.71 -15.03 -9.48
N VAL A 46 2.35 -14.31 -10.39
CA VAL A 46 2.08 -14.40 -11.83
C VAL A 46 2.51 -15.76 -12.38
N GLU A 47 3.66 -16.24 -11.98
CA GLU A 47 4.19 -17.54 -12.41
C GLU A 47 3.26 -18.69 -11.95
N VAL A 48 2.73 -18.60 -10.74
CA VAL A 48 1.73 -19.56 -10.25
C VAL A 48 0.41 -19.41 -11.02
N LEU A 49 -0.04 -18.19 -11.30
CA LEU A 49 -1.25 -17.94 -12.09
C LEU A 49 -1.12 -18.54 -13.50
N GLU A 50 0.02 -18.32 -14.18
CA GLU A 50 0.27 -18.83 -15.53
C GLU A 50 0.30 -20.36 -15.62
N GLN A 51 0.80 -21.02 -14.58
CA GLN A 51 1.03 -22.48 -14.55
C GLN A 51 -0.07 -23.25 -13.85
N SER A 52 -1.08 -22.58 -13.31
CA SER A 52 -2.16 -23.19 -12.54
C SER A 52 -3.52 -23.05 -13.23
N LYS A 53 -4.53 -23.74 -12.69
CA LYS A 53 -5.93 -23.61 -13.09
C LYS A 53 -6.67 -22.48 -12.34
N ALA A 54 -5.96 -21.60 -11.64
CA ALA A 54 -6.58 -20.48 -10.98
C ALA A 54 -7.33 -19.61 -11.97
N VAL A 55 -8.55 -19.23 -11.65
CA VAL A 55 -9.37 -18.38 -12.52
C VAL A 55 -8.90 -16.93 -12.41
N TYR A 56 -8.72 -16.46 -11.19
CA TYR A 56 -8.23 -15.11 -10.90
C TYR A 56 -7.13 -15.10 -9.84
N LEU A 57 -6.26 -14.09 -9.93
CA LEU A 57 -5.34 -13.66 -8.90
C LEU A 57 -5.84 -12.33 -8.32
N PHE A 58 -6.14 -12.31 -7.03
CA PHE A 58 -6.48 -11.11 -6.29
C PHE A 58 -5.27 -10.54 -5.56
N LYS A 59 -5.06 -9.24 -5.67
CA LYS A 59 -3.97 -8.53 -5.01
C LYS A 59 -4.43 -7.22 -4.39
N ASN A 60 -3.86 -6.86 -3.25
CA ASN A 60 -4.22 -5.66 -2.49
C ASN A 60 -4.00 -4.37 -3.29
N GLN A 61 -2.93 -4.31 -4.05
CA GLN A 61 -2.50 -3.17 -4.86
C GLN A 61 -1.68 -3.65 -6.05
N LEU A 62 -1.72 -2.92 -7.14
CA LEU A 62 -1.04 -3.24 -8.38
C LEU A 62 -0.36 -1.99 -8.94
N LEU A 63 0.69 -2.15 -9.74
CA LEU A 63 1.10 -1.11 -10.67
C LEU A 63 0.17 -1.11 -11.90
N LYS A 64 0.10 0.00 -12.62
CA LYS A 64 -0.38 -0.01 -13.99
C LYS A 64 0.44 -1.01 -14.80
N ARG A 65 -0.19 -1.71 -15.72
CA ARG A 65 0.43 -2.85 -16.41
C ARG A 65 1.77 -2.52 -17.06
N GLU A 66 1.84 -1.41 -17.73
CA GLU A 66 3.05 -0.93 -18.44
C GLU A 66 4.23 -0.68 -17.50
N GLU A 67 3.96 -0.35 -16.25
CA GLU A 67 4.98 -0.07 -15.24
C GLU A 67 5.71 -1.34 -14.78
N TYR A 68 5.12 -2.52 -15.00
CA TYR A 68 5.79 -3.78 -14.73
C TYR A 68 6.88 -4.13 -15.74
N LYS A 69 6.91 -3.49 -16.91
CA LYS A 69 7.89 -3.76 -17.96
C LYS A 69 9.26 -3.15 -17.67
N THR A 70 9.31 -2.14 -16.85
CA THR A 70 10.53 -1.40 -16.53
C THR A 70 10.81 -1.52 -15.04
N PRO A 71 12.02 -1.95 -14.65
CA PRO A 71 12.40 -1.94 -13.25
C PRO A 71 12.22 -0.55 -12.65
N SER A 72 11.47 -0.44 -11.57
CA SER A 72 11.20 0.80 -10.87
C SER A 72 11.45 0.65 -9.38
N TYR A 73 11.34 1.75 -8.66
CA TYR A 73 11.37 1.72 -7.19
C TYR A 73 10.15 1.03 -6.58
N PHE A 74 9.08 0.93 -7.34
CA PHE A 74 7.86 0.25 -6.95
C PHE A 74 7.96 -1.25 -7.24
N GLY A 75 7.12 -2.03 -6.59
CA GLY A 75 7.04 -3.47 -6.84
C GLY A 75 8.24 -4.27 -6.35
N ARG A 76 9.06 -3.71 -5.49
CA ARG A 76 10.22 -4.41 -4.94
C ARG A 76 9.80 -5.45 -3.92
N TRP A 77 10.49 -6.59 -3.95
CA TRP A 77 10.32 -7.63 -2.96
C TRP A 77 11.23 -7.40 -1.76
N PHE A 78 10.69 -7.42 -0.56
CA PHE A 78 11.42 -7.07 0.66
C PHE A 78 11.89 -8.28 1.47
N TRP A 79 11.55 -9.51 1.07
CA TRP A 79 11.82 -10.69 1.87
C TRP A 79 12.93 -11.56 1.26
N GLY A 80 13.99 -11.71 1.97
CA GLY A 80 14.79 -12.95 1.89
C GLY A 80 16.02 -12.97 0.99
N SER A 81 16.37 -11.95 0.21
CA SER A 81 17.59 -11.94 -0.58
C SER A 81 18.44 -10.71 -0.36
N ASP A 82 19.75 -10.85 -0.61
CA ASP A 82 20.71 -9.76 -0.60
C ASP A 82 20.62 -8.89 -1.85
N GLU A 83 19.76 -9.27 -2.80
CA GLU A 83 19.55 -8.60 -4.05
C GLU A 83 18.24 -7.81 -4.01
N THR A 84 18.33 -6.54 -4.32
CA THR A 84 17.16 -5.69 -4.64
C THR A 84 16.64 -6.14 -5.99
N PHE A 85 15.61 -6.98 -6.01
CA PHE A 85 15.01 -7.43 -7.25
C PHE A 85 14.20 -6.31 -7.88
N ASN A 86 14.78 -5.65 -8.85
CA ASN A 86 14.06 -4.89 -9.85
C ASN A 86 13.52 -5.88 -10.87
N LEU A 87 12.36 -6.44 -10.61
CA LEU A 87 11.77 -7.41 -11.51
C LEU A 87 10.95 -6.68 -12.58
N SER A 88 11.27 -6.97 -13.82
CA SER A 88 10.40 -6.62 -14.94
C SER A 88 9.52 -7.82 -15.28
N TYR A 89 8.23 -7.56 -15.51
CA TYR A 89 7.26 -8.57 -15.91
C TYR A 89 6.69 -8.22 -17.26
N ASN A 90 6.73 -9.17 -18.19
CA ASN A 90 5.99 -9.08 -19.43
C ASN A 90 4.71 -9.93 -19.34
N ILE A 91 3.72 -9.40 -18.62
CA ILE A 91 2.47 -10.10 -18.37
C ILE A 91 1.65 -10.14 -19.66
N LYS A 92 1.28 -11.35 -20.11
CA LYS A 92 0.45 -11.56 -21.29
C LYS A 92 -0.95 -10.98 -21.07
N ASP A 93 -1.64 -10.57 -22.14
CA ASP A 93 -2.99 -9.99 -22.04
C ASP A 93 -3.96 -10.91 -21.30
N LYS A 94 -3.99 -12.18 -21.71
CA LYS A 94 -4.86 -13.18 -21.07
C LYS A 94 -4.63 -13.37 -19.57
N ASP A 95 -3.41 -13.14 -19.09
CA ASP A 95 -3.05 -13.30 -17.68
C ASP A 95 -3.30 -12.01 -16.93
N TRP A 96 -3.07 -10.83 -17.56
CA TRP A 96 -3.42 -9.56 -16.98
C TRP A 96 -4.92 -9.42 -16.69
N ASP A 97 -5.76 -9.88 -17.60
CA ASP A 97 -7.23 -9.87 -17.44
C ASP A 97 -7.71 -10.73 -16.26
N ARG A 98 -6.88 -11.66 -15.81
CA ARG A 98 -7.12 -12.53 -14.65
C ARG A 98 -6.63 -11.93 -13.33
N ILE A 99 -5.90 -10.81 -13.35
CA ILE A 99 -5.41 -10.14 -12.15
C ILE A 99 -6.42 -9.07 -11.72
N LYS A 100 -6.88 -9.15 -10.48
CA LYS A 100 -7.91 -8.26 -9.92
C LYS A 100 -7.45 -7.62 -8.62
N LEU A 101 -7.91 -6.41 -8.34
CA LEU A 101 -7.68 -5.79 -7.05
C LEU A 101 -8.60 -6.40 -5.99
N SER A 102 -8.06 -6.80 -4.85
CA SER A 102 -8.85 -7.29 -3.71
C SER A 102 -9.25 -6.17 -2.74
N GLY A 103 -8.58 -5.03 -2.81
CA GLY A 103 -8.64 -4.02 -1.75
C GLY A 103 -7.85 -4.44 -0.50
N TRP A 104 -7.67 -3.50 0.42
CA TRP A 104 -6.94 -3.71 1.66
C TRP A 104 -7.85 -4.16 2.79
N ASN A 105 -7.42 -5.15 3.56
CA ASN A 105 -8.04 -5.49 4.83
C ASN A 105 -7.52 -4.55 5.92
N LEU A 106 -8.31 -3.58 6.31
CA LEU A 106 -7.92 -2.53 7.25
C LEU A 106 -8.19 -2.90 8.72
N GLY A 107 -8.80 -4.05 8.98
CA GLY A 107 -9.08 -4.48 10.35
C GLY A 107 -9.81 -3.39 11.16
N HIS A 108 -9.15 -2.91 12.21
CA HIS A 108 -9.68 -1.87 13.11
C HIS A 108 -9.84 -0.46 12.47
N LEU A 109 -9.27 -0.24 11.30
CA LEU A 109 -9.43 1.00 10.53
C LEU A 109 -10.61 0.93 9.52
N ASN A 110 -11.45 -0.09 9.64
CA ASN A 110 -12.58 -0.26 8.74
C ASN A 110 -13.50 0.97 8.77
N PRO A 111 -13.75 1.64 7.65
CA PRO A 111 -14.57 2.85 7.55
C PRO A 111 -16.06 2.63 7.82
N GLN A 112 -16.54 1.38 7.96
CA GLN A 112 -17.87 1.13 8.52
C GLN A 112 -18.04 1.72 9.92
N MET A 113 -16.91 2.06 10.57
CA MET A 113 -16.85 2.82 11.81
C MET A 113 -16.79 4.34 11.58
N LYS A 114 -17.41 4.85 10.51
CA LYS A 114 -17.45 6.28 10.20
C LYS A 114 -17.88 7.14 11.40
N GLU A 115 -18.77 6.62 12.22
CA GLU A 115 -19.23 7.26 13.46
C GLU A 115 -18.13 7.36 14.53
N GLN A 116 -17.06 6.61 14.38
CA GLN A 116 -15.90 6.61 15.28
C GLN A 116 -14.73 7.48 14.78
N MET A 117 -14.84 8.03 13.57
CA MET A 117 -13.83 8.98 13.11
C MET A 117 -13.91 10.25 13.95
N PRO A 118 -12.81 10.70 14.56
CA PRO A 118 -12.83 11.95 15.32
C PRO A 118 -13.17 13.10 14.38
N PRO A 119 -13.78 14.17 14.89
CA PRO A 119 -13.98 15.39 14.11
C PRO A 119 -12.62 15.90 13.60
N ILE A 120 -12.63 16.55 12.44
CA ILE A 120 -11.41 17.20 11.93
C ILE A 120 -11.04 18.31 12.90
N ASN A 121 -9.83 18.24 13.45
CA ASN A 121 -9.32 19.28 14.33
C ASN A 121 -8.98 20.54 13.50
N PRO A 122 -9.68 21.66 13.68
CA PRO A 122 -9.41 22.89 12.94
C PRO A 122 -8.14 23.60 13.43
N VAL A 123 -7.69 23.31 14.64
CA VAL A 123 -6.51 23.92 15.25
C VAL A 123 -5.48 22.85 15.57
N LYS A 124 -4.54 22.69 14.67
CA LYS A 124 -3.47 21.70 14.83
C LYS A 124 -2.17 22.38 15.28
N PRO A 125 -1.70 22.10 16.50
CA PRO A 125 -0.55 22.78 17.09
C PRO A 125 0.80 22.40 16.48
N ARG A 126 0.85 21.29 15.70
CA ARG A 126 2.07 20.79 15.08
C ARG A 126 2.01 20.92 13.57
N ASP A 127 3.10 21.34 12.96
CA ASP A 127 3.16 21.44 11.52
C ASP A 127 3.28 20.06 10.88
N VAL A 128 4.19 19.21 11.35
CA VAL A 128 4.55 17.95 10.69
C VAL A 128 4.55 16.77 11.66
N CYS A 129 3.92 15.66 11.24
CA CYS A 129 4.13 14.33 11.78
C CYS A 129 5.02 13.54 10.81
N ALA A 130 6.23 13.24 11.23
CA ALA A 130 7.17 12.39 10.50
C ALA A 130 7.65 11.22 11.37
N ILE A 131 6.72 10.65 12.15
CA ILE A 131 7.01 9.51 13.02
C ILE A 131 6.77 8.23 12.24
N TYR A 132 7.83 7.45 12.06
CA TYR A 132 7.78 6.15 11.43
C TYR A 132 7.93 5.10 12.52
N GLN A 133 6.83 4.52 12.97
CA GLN A 133 6.87 3.55 14.05
C GLN A 133 7.79 2.37 13.72
N GLY A 134 8.81 2.20 14.55
CA GLY A 134 9.70 1.05 14.50
C GLY A 134 11.11 1.31 13.96
N GLU A 135 11.50 2.56 13.69
CA GLU A 135 12.62 2.78 12.80
C GLU A 135 13.60 3.86 13.19
N HIS A 136 14.35 3.58 14.27
CA HIS A 136 15.61 4.25 14.49
C HIS A 136 16.75 3.44 13.90
N LYS A 137 17.69 4.14 13.26
CA LYS A 137 18.87 3.60 12.63
C LYS A 137 19.66 2.63 13.54
N GLU A 138 19.62 2.85 14.85
CA GLU A 138 20.32 2.04 15.85
C GLU A 138 19.68 0.65 16.08
N ASN A 139 18.38 0.50 15.85
CA ASN A 139 17.67 -0.78 15.98
C ASN A 139 17.64 -1.59 14.68
N TYR A 140 17.91 -0.95 13.54
CA TYR A 140 17.87 -1.58 12.23
C TYR A 140 19.12 -2.39 11.90
N GLU A 141 20.26 -2.04 12.46
CA GLU A 141 21.52 -2.76 12.21
C GLU A 141 21.45 -4.24 12.63
N HIS A 142 20.54 -4.59 13.56
CA HIS A 142 20.34 -5.96 14.01
C HIS A 142 19.22 -6.74 13.30
N ILE A 143 18.23 -6.05 12.71
CA ILE A 143 17.03 -6.71 12.18
C ILE A 143 16.97 -6.64 10.66
N MET A 144 17.52 -5.61 10.05
CA MET A 144 17.39 -5.34 8.63
C MET A 144 18.73 -4.95 8.03
N ARG A 145 19.09 -5.55 6.94
CA ARG A 145 20.25 -5.16 6.16
C ARG A 145 20.06 -3.74 5.64
N ASN A 146 21.16 -2.97 5.63
CA ASN A 146 21.19 -1.54 5.26
C ASN A 146 20.73 -1.21 3.83
N ASP A 147 20.39 -2.22 3.04
CA ASP A 147 20.10 -2.17 1.60
C ASP A 147 18.61 -2.40 1.26
N LEU A 148 17.72 -2.45 2.26
CA LEU A 148 16.31 -2.61 1.97
C LEU A 148 15.67 -1.32 1.47
N PRO A 149 14.93 -1.37 0.34
CA PRO A 149 14.38 -0.17 -0.30
C PRO A 149 13.53 0.71 0.61
N TYR A 150 12.75 0.13 1.53
CA TYR A 150 11.93 0.92 2.43
C TYR A 150 12.75 1.65 3.51
N THR A 151 13.89 1.07 3.96
CA THR A 151 14.81 1.75 4.87
C THR A 151 15.42 2.95 4.19
N GLU A 152 15.91 2.79 2.96
CA GLU A 152 16.43 3.88 2.13
C GLU A 152 15.37 4.97 1.95
N HIS A 153 14.14 4.59 1.63
CA HIS A 153 13.06 5.51 1.39
C HIS A 153 12.67 6.32 2.63
N ARG A 154 12.60 5.68 3.80
CA ARG A 154 12.32 6.33 5.09
C ARG A 154 13.47 7.23 5.55
N VAL A 155 14.70 6.74 5.41
CA VAL A 155 15.91 7.55 5.67
C VAL A 155 15.98 8.75 4.72
N GLY A 156 15.60 8.56 3.45
CA GLY A 156 15.50 9.62 2.46
C GLY A 156 14.53 10.72 2.90
N ALA A 157 13.34 10.35 3.34
CA ALA A 157 12.36 11.31 3.87
C ALA A 157 12.93 12.13 5.04
N TRP A 158 13.61 11.46 5.99
CA TRP A 158 14.27 12.14 7.12
C TRP A 158 15.38 13.07 6.70
N LYS A 159 16.23 12.67 5.79
CA LYS A 159 17.38 13.47 5.33
C LYS A 159 16.95 14.73 4.58
N ASN A 160 15.82 14.67 3.89
CA ASN A 160 15.29 15.79 3.12
C ASN A 160 14.35 16.70 3.93
N LEU A 161 13.87 16.25 5.09
CA LEU A 161 13.03 17.07 5.95
C LEU A 161 13.86 18.19 6.62
N SER A 162 13.44 19.44 6.44
CA SER A 162 14.08 20.59 7.06
C SER A 162 13.95 20.55 8.58
N ASP A 163 15.01 20.97 9.28
CA ASP A 163 15.02 21.06 10.75
C ASP A 163 13.96 22.01 11.30
N LYS A 164 13.45 22.96 10.50
CA LYS A 164 12.32 23.84 10.89
C LYS A 164 11.02 23.08 11.18
N TYR A 165 10.87 21.86 10.63
CA TYR A 165 9.71 20.99 10.81
C TYR A 165 9.96 19.86 11.82
N ILE A 166 10.83 20.06 12.78
CA ILE A 166 11.24 19.02 13.72
C ILE A 166 10.01 18.36 14.33
N SER A 167 9.85 17.09 13.98
CA SER A 167 8.93 16.20 14.68
C SER A 167 9.71 15.29 15.62
N LYS A 168 9.00 14.72 16.61
CA LYS A 168 9.60 13.68 17.44
C LYS A 168 10.09 12.54 16.54
N LYS A 169 11.37 12.18 16.68
CA LYS A 169 12.01 11.10 15.93
C LYS A 169 11.80 9.72 16.58
N ASP A 170 11.40 9.69 17.84
CA ASP A 170 11.29 8.47 18.62
C ASP A 170 9.97 7.74 18.38
N LYS A 171 10.01 6.41 18.47
CA LYS A 171 8.83 5.59 18.49
C LYS A 171 7.95 5.99 19.67
N LEU A 172 6.68 6.29 19.38
CA LEU A 172 5.68 6.55 20.41
C LEU A 172 4.84 5.31 20.69
N PRO A 173 4.34 5.13 21.91
CA PRO A 173 3.22 4.24 22.17
C PRO A 173 2.05 4.55 21.23
N ARG A 174 1.24 3.53 20.93
CA ARG A 174 0.16 3.64 19.93
C ARG A 174 -0.77 4.84 20.19
N GLU A 175 -1.21 5.01 21.43
CA GLU A 175 -2.13 6.05 21.82
C GLU A 175 -1.51 7.45 21.63
N GLU A 176 -0.29 7.63 22.13
CA GLU A 176 0.46 8.88 21.96
C GLU A 176 0.75 9.19 20.48
N TYR A 177 1.00 8.17 19.67
CA TYR A 177 1.19 8.35 18.24
C TYR A 177 -0.09 8.84 17.55
N VAL A 178 -1.25 8.26 17.88
CA VAL A 178 -2.53 8.67 17.30
C VAL A 178 -2.86 10.12 17.68
N GLU A 179 -2.64 10.49 18.94
CA GLU A 179 -2.82 11.87 19.41
C GLU A 179 -1.84 12.82 18.69
N TYR A 180 -0.58 12.43 18.58
CA TYR A 180 0.42 13.21 17.87
C TYR A 180 0.05 13.42 16.40
N LEU A 181 -0.46 12.40 15.74
CA LEU A 181 -0.91 12.46 14.35
C LEU A 181 -2.16 13.37 14.23
N TYR A 182 -3.13 13.23 15.12
CA TYR A 182 -4.34 14.06 15.17
C TYR A 182 -4.03 15.55 15.32
N ASP A 183 -3.02 15.89 16.10
CA ASP A 183 -2.56 17.24 16.35
C ASP A 183 -1.64 17.81 15.26
N SER A 184 -1.26 17.02 14.27
CA SER A 184 -0.36 17.45 13.20
C SER A 184 -1.13 17.93 11.97
N LYS A 185 -0.62 18.98 11.31
CA LYS A 185 -1.20 19.51 10.06
C LYS A 185 -0.99 18.56 8.90
N VAL A 186 0.23 18.05 8.75
CA VAL A 186 0.59 17.10 7.69
C VAL A 186 1.24 15.86 8.29
N CYS A 187 1.07 14.73 7.60
CA CYS A 187 1.73 13.47 7.88
C CYS A 187 2.59 13.05 6.69
N ILE A 188 3.88 12.88 6.91
CA ILE A 188 4.79 12.33 5.90
C ILE A 188 4.71 10.81 5.98
N SER A 189 4.36 10.16 4.85
CA SER A 189 4.20 8.71 4.79
C SER A 189 5.11 8.07 3.73
N PRO A 190 6.37 7.80 4.08
CA PRO A 190 7.22 6.98 3.24
C PRO A 190 6.69 5.56 3.14
N PHE A 191 7.12 4.85 2.10
CA PHE A 191 6.77 3.45 1.91
C PHE A 191 7.25 2.58 3.08
N GLY A 192 6.49 1.52 3.33
CA GLY A 192 6.80 0.47 4.27
C GLY A 192 7.30 -0.77 3.56
N MET A 193 6.79 -1.94 3.96
CA MET A 193 6.99 -3.19 3.23
C MET A 193 6.32 -3.17 1.86
N GLY A 194 5.47 -2.20 1.61
CA GLY A 194 4.83 -1.91 0.36
C GLY A 194 4.56 -0.41 0.22
N GLU A 195 3.97 -0.06 -0.91
CA GLU A 195 3.69 1.33 -1.28
C GLU A 195 2.56 1.92 -0.45
N VAL A 196 1.52 1.12 -0.19
CA VAL A 196 0.39 1.48 0.69
C VAL A 196 0.74 1.14 2.14
N CYS A 197 0.50 2.06 3.06
CA CYS A 197 0.83 1.91 4.46
C CYS A 197 -0.39 2.15 5.35
N PHE A 198 -0.45 1.49 6.51
CA PHE A 198 -1.48 1.77 7.52
C PHE A 198 -1.52 3.26 7.91
N ARG A 199 -0.37 3.92 7.93
CA ARG A 199 -0.26 5.36 8.22
C ARG A 199 -1.07 6.24 7.28
N ASP A 200 -1.23 5.83 6.03
CA ASP A 200 -2.04 6.55 5.04
C ASP A 200 -3.50 6.61 5.51
N PHE A 201 -4.04 5.47 5.92
CA PHE A 201 -5.41 5.35 6.43
C PHE A 201 -5.57 5.99 7.82
N GLU A 202 -4.55 5.89 8.67
CA GLU A 202 -4.53 6.54 9.97
C GLU A 202 -4.61 8.05 9.82
N SER A 203 -3.86 8.65 8.88
CA SER A 203 -3.90 10.08 8.58
C SER A 203 -5.29 10.52 8.13
N ILE A 204 -5.90 9.78 7.20
CA ILE A 204 -7.27 10.04 6.72
C ILE A 204 -8.26 9.96 7.89
N ASN A 205 -8.12 8.92 8.71
CA ASN A 205 -9.03 8.69 9.83
C ASN A 205 -9.02 9.84 10.84
N VAL A 206 -7.86 10.38 11.17
CA VAL A 206 -7.73 11.50 12.12
C VAL A 206 -7.83 12.89 11.47
N GLY A 207 -8.01 12.95 10.15
CA GLY A 207 -8.12 14.22 9.43
C GLY A 207 -6.81 15.01 9.39
N THR A 208 -5.70 14.33 9.10
CA THR A 208 -4.38 14.94 8.89
C THR A 208 -4.02 14.82 7.40
N ILE A 209 -3.54 15.91 6.79
CA ILE A 209 -3.20 15.91 5.37
C ILE A 209 -2.03 14.98 5.11
N LEU A 210 -2.22 14.02 4.22
CA LEU A 210 -1.19 13.04 3.86
C LEU A 210 -0.23 13.63 2.82
N ILE A 211 1.07 13.51 3.06
CA ILE A 211 2.14 13.76 2.08
C ILE A 211 2.87 12.44 1.83
N LYS A 212 2.92 12.03 0.57
CA LYS A 212 3.42 10.71 0.17
C LYS A 212 4.06 10.80 -1.22
N PRO A 213 5.01 9.91 -1.57
CA PRO A 213 5.47 9.82 -2.96
C PRO A 213 4.32 9.65 -3.94
N ASN A 214 4.50 10.17 -5.15
CA ASN A 214 3.48 10.09 -6.18
C ASN A 214 3.01 8.65 -6.40
N MET A 215 1.69 8.45 -6.23
CA MET A 215 1.02 7.15 -6.31
C MET A 215 0.27 6.94 -7.63
N ASP A 216 0.43 7.80 -8.62
CA ASP A 216 -0.35 7.77 -9.87
C ASP A 216 -0.20 6.46 -10.66
N ILE A 217 0.93 5.77 -10.49
CA ILE A 217 1.17 4.48 -11.14
C ILE A 217 0.67 3.28 -10.33
N VAL A 218 0.22 3.50 -9.09
CA VAL A 218 -0.28 2.46 -8.20
C VAL A 218 -1.80 2.41 -8.26
N MET A 219 -2.33 1.26 -8.61
CA MET A 219 -3.76 1.00 -8.59
C MET A 219 -4.17 0.42 -7.24
N THR A 220 -5.15 1.03 -6.61
CA THR A 220 -5.74 0.57 -5.34
C THR A 220 -7.27 0.55 -5.43
N LYS A 221 -7.91 -0.22 -4.58
CA LYS A 221 -9.37 -0.20 -4.41
C LYS A 221 -9.73 -0.07 -2.93
N PRO A 222 -10.38 1.05 -2.53
CA PRO A 222 -10.65 2.25 -3.33
C PRO A 222 -9.36 2.99 -3.72
N ASN A 223 -9.42 3.81 -4.77
CA ASN A 223 -8.35 4.75 -5.06
C ASN A 223 -8.49 5.97 -4.15
N ILE A 224 -7.64 6.03 -3.13
CA ILE A 224 -7.58 7.14 -2.17
C ILE A 224 -6.43 8.12 -2.49
N TYR A 225 -5.67 7.88 -3.55
CA TYR A 225 -4.50 8.68 -3.90
C TYR A 225 -4.77 9.52 -5.14
N ILE A 226 -5.33 10.71 -4.96
CA ILE A 226 -5.53 11.71 -6.01
C ILE A 226 -4.81 12.97 -5.55
N ASP A 227 -3.71 13.30 -6.24
CA ASP A 227 -2.87 14.45 -5.89
C ASP A 227 -3.68 15.75 -5.83
N LYS A 228 -3.42 16.54 -4.78
CA LYS A 228 -4.09 17.81 -4.48
C LYS A 228 -5.62 17.70 -4.27
N GLU A 229 -6.18 16.50 -4.28
CA GLU A 229 -7.58 16.25 -3.95
C GLU A 229 -7.73 15.48 -2.63
N THR A 230 -6.90 14.46 -2.40
CA THR A 230 -7.00 13.58 -1.22
C THR A 230 -5.68 13.46 -0.46
N TYR A 231 -4.58 13.80 -1.08
CA TYR A 231 -3.23 13.83 -0.51
C TYR A 231 -2.37 14.82 -1.31
N PHE A 232 -1.13 15.03 -0.89
CA PHE A 232 -0.14 15.77 -1.66
C PHE A 232 1.01 14.85 -2.07
N ALA A 233 1.27 14.82 -3.37
CA ALA A 233 2.34 14.03 -3.96
C ALA A 233 3.69 14.72 -3.84
N VAL A 234 4.73 13.95 -3.50
CA VAL A 234 6.12 14.37 -3.57
C VAL A 234 6.91 13.45 -4.51
N ASN A 235 8.07 13.93 -4.94
CA ASN A 235 9.00 13.12 -5.71
C ASN A 235 9.45 11.90 -4.88
N TYR A 236 9.72 10.79 -5.56
CA TYR A 236 10.14 9.56 -4.90
C TYR A 236 11.42 9.75 -4.07
N ASP A 237 12.35 10.57 -4.52
CA ASP A 237 13.60 10.90 -3.84
C ASP A 237 13.47 11.97 -2.75
N TRP A 238 12.24 12.45 -2.50
CA TRP A 238 11.92 13.49 -1.53
C TRP A 238 12.50 14.88 -1.83
N SER A 239 13.04 15.10 -3.02
CA SER A 239 13.73 16.34 -3.39
C SER A 239 12.87 17.60 -3.25
N ASN A 240 11.56 17.50 -3.41
CA ASN A 240 10.59 18.61 -3.27
C ASN A 240 9.78 18.57 -1.96
N LEU A 241 10.19 17.75 -0.97
CA LEU A 241 9.40 17.55 0.25
C LEU A 241 9.08 18.86 0.98
N ASN A 242 10.08 19.71 1.20
CA ASN A 242 9.89 20.95 1.97
C ASN A 242 9.03 21.96 1.20
N GLU A 243 9.15 22.02 -0.11
CA GLU A 243 8.32 22.88 -0.96
C GLU A 243 6.85 22.50 -0.85
N VAL A 244 6.54 21.20 -0.89
CA VAL A 244 5.17 20.71 -0.75
C VAL A 244 4.63 20.95 0.67
N ILE A 245 5.45 20.78 1.70
CA ILE A 245 5.06 21.13 3.08
C ILE A 245 4.75 22.63 3.18
N ASP A 246 5.62 23.50 2.65
CA ASP A 246 5.41 24.94 2.64
C ASP A 246 4.14 25.34 1.87
N GLU A 247 3.86 24.70 0.71
CA GLU A 247 2.63 24.87 -0.05
C GLU A 247 1.40 24.59 0.83
N VAL A 248 1.37 23.44 1.49
CA VAL A 248 0.25 23.03 2.34
C VAL A 248 0.09 23.97 3.54
N LEU A 249 1.18 24.30 4.22
CA LEU A 249 1.12 25.13 5.41
C LEU A 249 0.73 26.57 5.13
N SER A 250 1.06 27.10 3.94
CA SER A 250 0.71 28.47 3.54
C SER A 250 -0.79 28.71 3.37
N ASP A 251 -1.56 27.65 3.07
CA ASP A 251 -3.01 27.71 2.85
C ASP A 251 -3.75 26.64 3.68
N PHE A 252 -3.19 26.33 4.85
CA PHE A 252 -3.64 25.21 5.66
C PHE A 252 -5.12 25.29 6.05
N ASP A 253 -5.61 26.46 6.43
CA ASP A 253 -7.00 26.63 6.89
C ASP A 253 -8.03 26.21 5.84
N ARG A 254 -7.76 26.49 4.57
CA ARG A 254 -8.58 26.04 3.44
C ARG A 254 -8.37 24.56 3.17
N LEU A 255 -7.12 24.17 2.98
CA LEU A 255 -6.73 22.82 2.57
C LEU A 255 -7.09 21.78 3.64
N ASN A 256 -6.98 22.11 4.93
CA ASN A 256 -7.30 21.16 6.00
C ASN A 256 -8.70 20.57 5.85
N ARG A 257 -9.70 21.41 5.55
CA ARG A 257 -11.07 20.93 5.37
C ARG A 257 -11.26 20.24 4.02
N GLU A 258 -10.81 20.89 2.96
CA GLU A 258 -11.03 20.40 1.58
C GLU A 258 -10.41 19.02 1.36
N ILE A 259 -9.11 18.89 1.64
CA ILE A 259 -8.36 17.65 1.37
C ILE A 259 -8.80 16.53 2.31
N THR A 260 -8.96 16.83 3.61
CA THR A 260 -9.32 15.78 4.58
C THR A 260 -10.77 15.30 4.40
N ASP A 261 -11.71 16.18 4.04
CA ASP A 261 -13.09 15.77 3.73
C ASP A 261 -13.16 14.93 2.45
N ASN A 262 -12.39 15.32 1.41
CA ASN A 262 -12.28 14.55 0.18
C ASN A 262 -11.69 13.16 0.43
N ALA A 263 -10.57 13.09 1.16
CA ALA A 263 -9.92 11.83 1.50
C ALA A 263 -10.86 10.92 2.31
N ARG A 264 -11.54 11.44 3.34
CA ARG A 264 -12.50 10.70 4.14
C ARG A 264 -13.69 10.20 3.30
N ARG A 265 -14.23 11.04 2.43
CA ARG A 265 -15.34 10.63 1.53
C ARG A 265 -14.92 9.48 0.62
N LYS A 266 -13.77 9.60 -0.04
CA LYS A 266 -13.22 8.54 -0.91
C LYS A 266 -12.98 7.25 -0.14
N PHE A 267 -12.40 7.38 1.06
CA PHE A 267 -12.12 6.24 1.93
C PHE A 267 -13.42 5.53 2.36
N VAL A 268 -14.38 6.28 2.90
CA VAL A 268 -15.65 5.71 3.38
C VAL A 268 -16.46 5.12 2.23
N SER A 269 -16.65 5.86 1.12
CA SER A 269 -17.45 5.37 -0.01
C SER A 269 -16.87 4.12 -0.65
N GLY A 270 -15.54 4.04 -0.73
CA GLY A 270 -14.89 2.90 -1.37
C GLY A 270 -14.88 1.62 -0.55
N TYR A 271 -15.18 1.71 0.75
CA TYR A 271 -15.28 0.56 1.66
C TYR A 271 -16.72 0.27 2.12
N GLN A 272 -17.71 0.92 1.52
CA GLN A 272 -19.09 0.53 1.78
C GLN A 272 -19.30 -0.93 1.35
N TYR A 273 -19.94 -1.69 2.24
CA TYR A 273 -20.13 -3.14 2.05
C TYR A 273 -20.85 -3.46 0.75
N GLU A 274 -21.89 -2.71 0.42
CA GLU A 274 -22.70 -2.88 -0.78
C GLU A 274 -21.84 -2.67 -2.05
N ASP A 275 -21.03 -1.62 -2.11
CA ASP A 275 -20.17 -1.31 -3.26
C ASP A 275 -19.09 -2.37 -3.45
N TYR A 276 -18.54 -2.87 -2.34
CA TYR A 276 -17.54 -3.92 -2.40
C TYR A 276 -18.15 -5.27 -2.80
N CYS A 277 -19.30 -5.62 -2.24
CA CYS A 277 -20.04 -6.81 -2.65
C CYS A 277 -20.47 -6.76 -4.12
N PHE A 278 -20.92 -5.61 -4.60
CA PHE A 278 -21.27 -5.40 -5.99
C PHE A 278 -20.06 -5.55 -6.92
N TYR A 279 -18.91 -5.02 -6.50
CA TYR A 279 -17.64 -5.21 -7.23
C TYR A 279 -17.26 -6.69 -7.35
N LEU A 280 -17.30 -7.44 -6.25
CA LEU A 280 -17.01 -8.88 -6.26
C LEU A 280 -18.07 -9.65 -7.08
N TYR A 281 -19.34 -9.29 -6.94
CA TYR A 281 -20.41 -9.89 -7.72
C TYR A 281 -20.17 -9.75 -9.22
N ASN A 282 -19.76 -8.57 -9.70
CA ASN A 282 -19.46 -8.37 -11.11
C ASN A 282 -18.29 -9.24 -11.59
N ILE A 283 -17.24 -9.38 -10.78
CA ILE A 283 -16.12 -10.26 -11.10
C ILE A 283 -16.59 -11.72 -11.20
N PHE A 284 -17.43 -12.17 -10.27
CA PHE A 284 -17.88 -13.57 -10.24
C PHE A 284 -19.00 -13.85 -11.25
N SER A 285 -19.82 -12.86 -11.60
CA SER A 285 -20.86 -13.04 -12.64
C SER A 285 -20.27 -13.18 -14.04
N ASP A 286 -19.12 -12.52 -14.31
CA ASP A 286 -18.40 -12.73 -15.55
C ASP A 286 -17.92 -14.19 -15.70
N MET A 287 -17.61 -14.86 -14.60
CA MET A 287 -17.23 -16.27 -14.59
C MET A 287 -18.39 -17.21 -14.98
N SER A 288 -19.60 -16.96 -14.46
CA SER A 288 -20.76 -17.80 -14.79
C SER A 288 -21.10 -17.75 -16.28
N ASN A 289 -20.79 -16.65 -16.95
CA ASN A 289 -20.92 -16.51 -18.39
C ASN A 289 -19.83 -17.27 -19.18
N ILE A 290 -18.65 -17.44 -18.60
CA ILE A 290 -17.54 -18.21 -19.21
C ILE A 290 -17.83 -19.72 -19.13
N THR A 291 -18.33 -20.21 -18.00
CA THR A 291 -18.68 -21.62 -17.79
C THR A 291 -19.93 -22.08 -18.53
N LEU A 292 -20.87 -21.19 -18.83
CA LEU A 292 -22.09 -21.50 -19.56
C LEU A 292 -21.94 -21.40 -21.09
N GLY A 293 -20.84 -20.85 -21.59
CA GLY A 293 -20.57 -20.70 -23.03
C GLY A 293 -19.93 -21.91 -23.69
N GLU A 294 -19.55 -22.95 -22.96
CA GLU A 294 -18.89 -24.18 -23.47
C GLU A 294 -19.80 -25.42 -23.40
N SER A 295 -21.11 -25.28 -23.33
CA SER A 295 -22.08 -26.39 -23.34
C SER A 295 -22.77 -26.54 -24.67
#